data_d56c6668eb87b91a70cdfde66e99562e
#
_entry.id   d56c6668eb87b91a70cdfde66e99562e
#
_cell.length_a   1.000
_cell.length_b   1.000
_cell.length_c   1.000
_cell.angle_alpha   90.00
_cell.angle_beta   90.00
_cell.angle_gamma   90.00
#
_symmetry.space_group_name_H-M   'P 1'
#
loop_
_entity.id
_entity.type
_entity.pdbx_description
1 polymer ?
#
loop_
_entity_poly.entity_id
_entity_poly.type
_entity_poly.pdbx_seq_one_letter_code
_entity_poly.pdbx_strand_id
1 'polypeptide(L)'
;MSLKSTLFRSALLTLHKSGLHSLSPPSLSGVGIVFMLHRVRPAPEHDGFAPNALLEITPEYLNAVLTTVSALNYDLVSMDEAHRRLQQRRFDRKFAVFTMDDGYKDNLAFAAPIFAKHRAPFTVYLSSGMPDGTLDLWWMGLEAAIRAQSTLDWRWS
;
A
#
# COMPACT_ATOMS: atom_id res chain seq x y z
N MET A 1 12.95 -15.28 -3.41
CA MET A 1 11.69 -15.33 -2.64
C MET A 1 11.83 -16.36 -1.53
N SER A 2 11.36 -16.02 -0.30
CA SER A 2 11.40 -16.98 0.82
C SER A 2 10.42 -18.14 0.57
N LEU A 3 10.76 -19.36 1.01
CA LEU A 3 9.88 -20.53 0.94
C LEU A 3 8.51 -20.24 1.58
N LYS A 4 8.49 -19.49 2.67
CA LYS A 4 7.25 -19.04 3.36
C LYS A 4 6.36 -18.19 2.45
N SER A 5 6.93 -17.24 1.71
CA SER A 5 6.16 -16.39 0.80
C SER A 5 5.59 -17.17 -0.39
N THR A 6 6.32 -18.15 -0.89
CA THR A 6 5.85 -19.03 -1.97
C THR A 6 4.69 -19.91 -1.51
N LEU A 7 4.82 -20.53 -0.33
CA LEU A 7 3.74 -21.34 0.26
C LEU A 7 2.48 -20.53 0.51
N PHE A 8 2.62 -19.34 1.10
CA PHE A 8 1.50 -18.45 1.36
C PHE A 8 0.79 -18.02 0.07
N ARG A 9 1.56 -17.63 -0.94
CA ARG A 9 1.02 -17.27 -2.26
C ARG A 9 0.30 -18.45 -2.91
N SER A 10 0.86 -19.64 -2.85
CA SER A 10 0.24 -20.85 -3.41
C SER A 10 -1.06 -21.20 -2.70
N ALA A 11 -1.09 -21.09 -1.37
CA ALA A 11 -2.31 -21.32 -0.58
C ALA A 11 -3.42 -20.31 -0.94
N LEU A 12 -3.09 -19.01 -1.06
CA LEU A 12 -4.04 -17.99 -1.48
C LEU A 12 -4.57 -18.22 -2.89
N LEU A 13 -3.70 -18.59 -3.83
CA LEU A 13 -4.10 -18.91 -5.21
C LEU A 13 -5.00 -20.14 -5.27
N THR A 14 -4.71 -21.18 -4.49
CA THR A 14 -5.54 -22.39 -4.40
C THR A 14 -6.91 -22.04 -3.83
N LEU A 15 -6.96 -21.27 -2.74
CA LEU A 15 -8.19 -20.83 -2.11
C LEU A 15 -9.04 -19.99 -3.10
N HIS A 16 -8.40 -19.12 -3.86
CA HIS A 16 -9.09 -18.31 -4.86
C HIS A 16 -9.62 -19.15 -6.03
N LYS A 17 -8.77 -20.01 -6.62
CA LYS A 17 -9.12 -20.85 -7.78
C LYS A 17 -10.17 -21.91 -7.45
N SER A 18 -10.17 -22.45 -6.22
CA SER A 18 -11.18 -23.44 -5.77
C SER A 18 -12.52 -22.82 -5.46
N GLY A 19 -12.63 -21.50 -5.37
CA GLY A 19 -13.85 -20.82 -4.94
C GLY A 19 -14.18 -20.97 -3.45
N LEU A 20 -13.36 -21.67 -2.66
CA LEU A 20 -13.60 -21.90 -1.22
C LEU A 20 -13.70 -20.60 -0.43
N HIS A 21 -13.06 -19.52 -0.90
CA HIS A 21 -13.18 -18.19 -0.28
C HIS A 21 -14.63 -17.67 -0.26
N SER A 22 -15.49 -18.09 -1.20
CA SER A 22 -16.90 -17.69 -1.25
C SER A 22 -17.78 -18.38 -0.19
N LEU A 23 -17.28 -19.46 0.43
CA LEU A 23 -17.93 -20.15 1.53
C LEU A 23 -17.68 -19.49 2.88
N SER A 24 -16.84 -18.46 2.93
CA SER A 24 -16.59 -17.71 4.16
C SER A 24 -17.88 -17.06 4.66
N PRO A 25 -18.25 -17.27 5.93
CA PRO A 25 -19.44 -16.64 6.48
C PRO A 25 -19.30 -15.11 6.44
N PRO A 26 -20.37 -14.35 6.21
CA PRO A 26 -20.36 -12.90 6.11
C PRO A 26 -19.69 -12.22 7.32
N SER A 27 -19.79 -12.84 8.50
CA SER A 27 -19.17 -12.36 9.73
C SER A 27 -17.63 -12.28 9.69
N LEU A 28 -16.97 -13.09 8.84
CA LEU A 28 -15.51 -13.06 8.66
C LEU A 28 -15.04 -12.09 7.57
N SER A 29 -15.95 -11.57 6.77
CA SER A 29 -15.57 -10.76 5.61
C SER A 29 -15.40 -9.27 5.93
N GLY A 30 -15.69 -8.85 7.18
CA GLY A 30 -15.62 -7.46 7.60
C GLY A 30 -16.59 -6.52 6.87
N VAL A 31 -16.64 -5.26 7.30
CA VAL A 31 -17.48 -4.21 6.73
C VAL A 31 -16.74 -3.31 5.73
N GLY A 32 -15.43 -3.40 5.70
CA GLY A 32 -14.58 -2.61 4.82
C GLY A 32 -13.10 -3.00 4.94
N ILE A 33 -12.26 -2.29 4.20
CA ILE A 33 -10.81 -2.49 4.18
C ILE A 33 -10.11 -1.14 4.15
N VAL A 34 -8.99 -1.03 4.85
CA VAL A 34 -8.07 0.10 4.76
C VAL A 34 -6.80 -0.38 4.05
N PHE A 35 -6.47 0.25 2.94
CA PHE A 35 -5.20 0.08 2.23
C PHE A 35 -4.22 1.13 2.73
N MET A 36 -3.17 0.69 3.40
CA MET A 36 -2.07 1.54 3.84
C MET A 36 -0.93 1.45 2.82
N LEU A 37 -0.55 2.56 2.25
CA LEU A 37 0.48 2.69 1.24
C LEU A 37 1.54 3.68 1.73
N HIS A 38 2.76 3.59 1.19
CA HIS A 38 3.82 4.56 1.46
C HIS A 38 4.21 5.30 0.17
N ARG A 39 4.63 4.56 -0.86
CA ARG A 39 5.14 5.16 -2.08
C ARG A 39 4.45 4.58 -3.32
N VAL A 40 4.18 5.46 -4.28
CA VAL A 40 3.71 5.09 -5.62
C VAL A 40 4.67 5.71 -6.63
N ARG A 41 5.43 4.88 -7.33
CA ARG A 41 6.39 5.34 -8.33
C ARG A 41 6.64 4.28 -9.39
N PRO A 42 7.11 4.66 -10.59
CA PRO A 42 7.52 3.69 -11.59
C PRO A 42 8.52 2.67 -11.02
N ALA A 43 8.45 1.44 -11.50
CA ALA A 43 9.40 0.41 -11.09
C ALA A 43 10.84 0.87 -11.36
N PRO A 44 11.78 0.59 -10.45
CA PRO A 44 13.18 0.93 -10.69
C PRO A 44 13.71 0.12 -11.88
N GLU A 45 14.62 0.74 -12.64
CA GLU A 45 15.22 0.13 -13.84
C GLU A 45 16.29 -0.94 -13.51
N HIS A 46 16.46 -1.31 -12.24
CA HIS A 46 17.53 -2.23 -11.80
C HIS A 46 17.01 -3.25 -10.79
N ASP A 47 17.58 -4.45 -10.85
CA ASP A 47 17.28 -5.58 -9.95
C ASP A 47 18.23 -5.66 -8.74
N GLY A 48 18.87 -4.55 -8.37
CA GLY A 48 19.87 -4.50 -7.29
C GLY A 48 19.26 -4.56 -5.88
N PHE A 49 20.11 -4.37 -4.88
CA PHE A 49 19.71 -4.26 -3.48
C PHE A 49 18.72 -3.12 -3.29
N ALA A 50 17.48 -3.41 -2.95
CA ALA A 50 16.40 -2.45 -2.80
C ALA A 50 15.42 -2.89 -1.68
N PRO A 51 15.86 -2.90 -0.41
CA PRO A 51 15.02 -3.34 0.71
C PRO A 51 13.77 -2.46 0.89
N ASN A 52 13.84 -1.17 0.53
CA ASN A 52 12.72 -0.24 0.62
C ASN A 52 11.65 -0.47 -0.48
N ALA A 53 11.94 -1.28 -1.50
CA ALA A 53 10.95 -1.63 -2.53
C ALA A 53 9.71 -2.37 -1.97
N LEU A 54 9.79 -2.92 -0.76
CA LEU A 54 8.64 -3.50 -0.06
C LEU A 54 7.57 -2.46 0.31
N LEU A 55 7.93 -1.19 0.37
CA LEU A 55 7.04 -0.07 0.67
C LEU A 55 6.55 0.65 -0.59
N GLU A 56 6.87 0.13 -1.76
CA GLU A 56 6.61 0.76 -3.05
C GLU A 56 5.65 -0.07 -3.90
N ILE A 57 4.74 0.61 -4.58
CA ILE A 57 3.91 0.02 -5.63
C ILE A 57 4.00 0.88 -6.90
N THR A 58 3.73 0.27 -8.05
CA THR A 58 3.71 1.04 -9.30
C THR A 58 2.38 1.76 -9.52
N PRO A 59 2.37 2.84 -10.32
CA PRO A 59 1.15 3.52 -10.75
C PRO A 59 0.13 2.58 -11.39
N GLU A 60 0.60 1.65 -12.22
CA GLU A 60 -0.24 0.64 -12.90
C GLU A 60 -0.88 -0.30 -11.88
N TYR A 61 -0.12 -0.71 -10.85
CA TYR A 61 -0.65 -1.58 -9.79
C TYR A 61 -1.70 -0.85 -8.96
N LEU A 62 -1.47 0.42 -8.59
CA LEU A 62 -2.47 1.24 -7.89
C LEU A 62 -3.76 1.35 -8.72
N ASN A 63 -3.63 1.66 -10.01
CA ASN A 63 -4.78 1.75 -10.92
C ASN A 63 -5.55 0.41 -11.00
N ALA A 64 -4.84 -0.72 -11.05
CA ALA A 64 -5.45 -2.05 -11.07
C ALA A 64 -6.19 -2.35 -9.75
N VAL A 65 -5.61 -2.00 -8.59
CA VAL A 65 -6.25 -2.16 -7.27
C VAL A 65 -7.55 -1.36 -7.20
N LEU A 66 -7.53 -0.07 -7.57
CA LEU A 66 -8.73 0.78 -7.54
C LEU A 66 -9.82 0.27 -8.49
N THR A 67 -9.41 -0.18 -9.69
CA THR A 67 -10.34 -0.81 -10.65
C THR A 67 -10.99 -2.06 -10.05
N THR A 68 -10.19 -2.92 -9.44
CA THR A 68 -10.67 -4.18 -8.85
C THR A 68 -11.61 -3.92 -7.68
N VAL A 69 -11.25 -3.02 -6.77
CA VAL A 69 -12.06 -2.66 -5.59
C VAL A 69 -13.41 -2.09 -6.03
N SER A 70 -13.41 -1.23 -7.06
CA SER A 70 -14.65 -0.70 -7.65
C SER A 70 -15.50 -1.79 -8.30
N ALA A 71 -14.89 -2.71 -9.05
CA ALA A 71 -15.58 -3.84 -9.69
C ALA A 71 -16.18 -4.82 -8.67
N LEU A 72 -15.56 -4.93 -7.48
CA LEU A 72 -16.09 -5.70 -6.35
C LEU A 72 -17.18 -4.96 -5.56
N ASN A 73 -17.64 -3.83 -6.07
CA ASN A 73 -18.74 -3.03 -5.52
C ASN A 73 -18.46 -2.46 -4.11
N TYR A 74 -17.19 -2.13 -3.83
CA TYR A 74 -16.85 -1.37 -2.63
C TYR A 74 -17.07 0.14 -2.87
N ASP A 75 -17.54 0.84 -1.84
CA ASP A 75 -17.55 2.29 -1.83
C ASP A 75 -16.15 2.80 -1.53
N LEU A 76 -15.58 3.61 -2.41
CA LEU A 76 -14.33 4.32 -2.17
C LEU A 76 -14.64 5.55 -1.32
N VAL A 77 -14.23 5.56 -0.06
CA VAL A 77 -14.64 6.58 0.91
C VAL A 77 -13.43 7.22 1.61
N SER A 78 -13.63 8.43 2.13
CA SER A 78 -12.65 9.08 2.98
C SER A 78 -12.55 8.39 4.35
N MET A 79 -11.48 8.67 5.09
CA MET A 79 -11.32 8.20 6.46
C MET A 79 -12.46 8.69 7.37
N ASP A 80 -12.88 9.96 7.21
CA ASP A 80 -13.98 10.53 7.99
C ASP A 80 -15.31 9.82 7.72
N GLU A 81 -15.59 9.50 6.46
CA GLU A 81 -16.81 8.79 6.09
C GLU A 81 -16.77 7.34 6.62
N ALA A 82 -15.62 6.68 6.55
CA ALA A 82 -15.46 5.35 7.14
C ALA A 82 -15.67 5.39 8.65
N HIS A 83 -15.08 6.37 9.34
CA HIS A 83 -15.26 6.57 10.77
C HIS A 83 -16.75 6.80 11.12
N ARG A 84 -17.43 7.65 10.37
CA ARG A 84 -18.86 7.90 10.54
C ARG A 84 -19.71 6.65 10.40
N ARG A 85 -19.44 5.82 9.35
CA ARG A 85 -20.14 4.56 9.13
C ARG A 85 -19.91 3.57 10.27
N LEU A 86 -18.69 3.48 10.77
CA LEU A 86 -18.34 2.63 11.91
C LEU A 86 -19.07 3.05 13.20
N GLN A 87 -19.11 4.36 13.49
CA GLN A 87 -19.84 4.88 14.66
C GLN A 87 -21.34 4.61 14.58
N GLN A 88 -21.91 4.82 13.40
CA GLN A 88 -23.36 4.64 13.18
C GLN A 88 -23.75 3.17 12.97
N ARG A 89 -22.76 2.27 12.81
CA ARG A 89 -22.98 0.85 12.47
C ARG A 89 -23.87 0.66 11.23
N ARG A 90 -23.73 1.54 10.24
CA ARG A 90 -24.50 1.51 8.98
C ARG A 90 -23.59 1.17 7.82
N PHE A 91 -23.82 0.02 7.22
CA PHE A 91 -22.99 -0.57 6.16
C PHE A 91 -23.88 -1.10 5.04
N ASP A 92 -24.42 -0.19 4.23
CA ASP A 92 -25.24 -0.59 3.07
C ASP A 92 -24.39 -1.33 2.03
N ARG A 93 -23.11 -0.91 1.93
CA ARG A 93 -22.08 -1.54 1.11
C ARG A 93 -20.75 -1.57 1.86
N LYS A 94 -19.90 -2.54 1.54
CA LYS A 94 -18.53 -2.54 2.03
C LYS A 94 -17.79 -1.31 1.51
N PHE A 95 -16.87 -0.81 2.29
CA PHE A 95 -16.07 0.36 1.91
C PHE A 95 -14.59 0.04 1.83
N ALA A 96 -13.89 0.82 1.03
CA ALA A 96 -12.43 0.84 0.97
C ALA A 96 -11.91 2.25 1.21
N VAL A 97 -10.91 2.33 2.07
CA VAL A 97 -10.18 3.57 2.40
C VAL A 97 -8.74 3.40 1.95
N PHE A 98 -8.15 4.47 1.44
CA PHE A 98 -6.74 4.52 1.09
C PHE A 98 -6.02 5.56 1.94
N THR A 99 -4.92 5.13 2.55
CA THR A 99 -4.02 6.01 3.29
C THR A 99 -2.62 5.93 2.71
N MET A 100 -1.90 7.02 2.80
CA MET A 100 -0.51 7.13 2.37
C MET A 100 0.30 7.71 3.52
N ASP A 101 1.34 6.99 3.92
CA ASP A 101 2.19 7.40 5.03
C ASP A 101 3.39 8.22 4.54
N ASP A 102 4.02 8.92 5.47
CA ASP A 102 5.25 9.71 5.34
C ASP A 102 5.16 10.97 4.47
N GLY A 103 4.26 11.06 3.48
CA GLY A 103 4.11 12.25 2.64
C GLY A 103 5.18 12.40 1.57
N TYR A 104 5.64 11.30 0.97
CA TYR A 104 6.59 11.34 -0.14
C TYR A 104 6.06 12.16 -1.33
N LYS A 105 6.95 12.90 -2.00
CA LYS A 105 6.62 13.72 -3.18
C LYS A 105 6.02 12.90 -4.33
N ASP A 106 6.40 11.63 -4.46
CA ASP A 106 5.86 10.73 -5.48
C ASP A 106 4.36 10.44 -5.29
N ASN A 107 3.83 10.58 -4.08
CA ASN A 107 2.40 10.49 -3.82
C ASN A 107 1.61 11.58 -4.58
N LEU A 108 2.14 12.78 -4.64
CA LEU A 108 1.54 13.86 -5.42
C LEU A 108 1.74 13.63 -6.93
N ALA A 109 2.94 13.21 -7.33
CA ALA A 109 3.29 13.09 -8.74
C ALA A 109 2.59 11.91 -9.43
N PHE A 110 2.47 10.77 -8.77
CA PHE A 110 2.00 9.52 -9.38
C PHE A 110 0.70 9.00 -8.80
N ALA A 111 0.49 9.08 -7.47
CA ALA A 111 -0.72 8.53 -6.87
C ALA A 111 -1.93 9.46 -7.03
N ALA A 112 -1.79 10.75 -6.77
CA ALA A 112 -2.90 11.70 -6.79
C ALA A 112 -3.66 11.73 -8.13
N PRO A 113 -3.02 11.72 -9.31
CA PRO A 113 -3.74 11.67 -10.58
C PRO A 113 -4.57 10.39 -10.75
N ILE A 114 -4.09 9.25 -10.22
CA ILE A 114 -4.80 7.98 -10.31
C ILE A 114 -6.02 7.99 -9.38
N PHE A 115 -5.87 8.46 -8.15
CA PHE A 115 -6.99 8.63 -7.24
C PHE A 115 -8.05 9.58 -7.82
N ALA A 116 -7.63 10.69 -8.42
CA ALA A 116 -8.54 11.62 -9.10
C ALA A 116 -9.31 10.97 -10.26
N LYS A 117 -8.63 10.18 -11.10
CA LYS A 117 -9.25 9.41 -12.19
C LYS A 117 -10.37 8.50 -11.70
N HIS A 118 -10.16 7.85 -10.56
CA HIS A 118 -11.13 6.94 -9.95
C HIS A 118 -12.14 7.65 -9.02
N ARG A 119 -12.03 8.98 -8.85
CA ARG A 119 -12.80 9.76 -7.85
C ARG A 119 -12.70 9.14 -6.45
N ALA A 120 -11.56 8.58 -6.14
CA ALA A 120 -11.27 7.91 -4.87
C ALA A 120 -10.61 8.91 -3.91
N PRO A 121 -11.20 9.18 -2.76
CA PRO A 121 -10.52 9.96 -1.73
C PRO A 121 -9.37 9.15 -1.13
N PHE A 122 -8.32 9.84 -0.70
CA PHE A 122 -7.23 9.26 0.06
C PHE A 122 -6.76 10.23 1.15
N THR A 123 -6.15 9.70 2.19
CA THR A 123 -5.62 10.47 3.31
C THR A 123 -4.10 10.33 3.34
N VAL A 124 -3.40 11.45 3.52
CA VAL A 124 -1.94 11.42 3.72
C VAL A 124 -1.64 11.68 5.20
N TYR A 125 -0.91 10.75 5.81
CA TYR A 125 -0.35 10.92 7.14
C TYR A 125 1.07 11.48 7.00
N LEU A 126 1.18 12.77 7.17
CA LEU A 126 2.44 13.48 6.97
C LEU A 126 3.29 13.41 8.22
N SER A 127 4.52 12.90 8.10
CA SER A 127 5.52 13.01 9.16
C SER A 127 5.92 14.48 9.33
N SER A 128 5.71 15.04 10.52
CA SER A 128 5.88 16.48 10.78
C SER A 128 7.29 17.01 10.45
N GLY A 129 8.32 16.19 10.59
CA GLY A 129 9.68 16.56 10.22
C GLY A 129 9.95 16.66 8.71
N MET A 130 9.02 16.18 7.85
CA MET A 130 9.15 16.31 6.39
C MET A 130 9.08 17.78 5.92
N PRO A 131 8.03 18.54 6.27
CA PRO A 131 7.91 19.95 5.89
C PRO A 131 9.03 20.81 6.49
N ASP A 132 9.46 20.49 7.71
CA ASP A 132 10.48 21.25 8.43
C ASP A 132 11.91 20.92 7.98
N GLY A 133 12.06 19.86 7.17
CA GLY A 133 13.39 19.37 6.77
C GLY A 133 14.22 18.79 7.92
N THR A 134 13.57 18.44 9.04
CA THR A 134 14.23 17.88 10.24
C THR A 134 14.19 16.36 10.26
N LEU A 135 13.40 15.73 9.39
CA LEU A 135 13.33 14.28 9.28
C LEU A 135 14.51 13.75 8.48
N ASP A 136 15.31 12.92 9.13
CA ASP A 136 16.36 12.16 8.45
C ASP A 136 15.77 10.84 7.91
N LEU A 137 15.71 10.71 6.59
CA LEU A 137 15.28 9.48 5.89
C LEU A 137 16.44 8.47 5.85
N TRP A 138 16.99 8.13 7.02
CA TRP A 138 18.19 7.31 7.18
C TRP A 138 18.12 5.98 6.41
N TRP A 139 16.94 5.36 6.30
CA TRP A 139 16.77 4.11 5.55
C TRP A 139 17.00 4.28 4.05
N MET A 140 16.65 5.44 3.48
CA MET A 140 16.94 5.74 2.07
C MET A 140 18.43 6.03 1.87
N GLY A 141 19.04 6.78 2.80
CA GLY A 141 20.48 7.06 2.80
C GLY A 141 21.29 5.77 2.94
N LEU A 142 20.87 4.87 3.83
CA LEU A 142 21.51 3.57 4.03
C LEU A 142 21.42 2.69 2.78
N GLU A 143 20.25 2.58 2.15
CA GLU A 143 20.10 1.85 0.90
C GLU A 143 21.00 2.43 -0.19
N ALA A 144 21.02 3.76 -0.35
CA ALA A 144 21.86 4.41 -1.34
C ALA A 144 23.36 4.19 -1.06
N ALA A 145 23.78 4.28 0.20
CA ALA A 145 25.17 4.03 0.59
C ALA A 145 25.61 2.59 0.32
N ILE A 146 24.78 1.61 0.65
CA ILE A 146 25.05 0.18 0.37
C ILE A 146 25.15 -0.07 -1.14
N ARG A 147 24.26 0.50 -1.92
CA ARG A 147 24.22 0.34 -3.38
C ARG A 147 25.42 0.96 -4.09
N ALA A 148 25.99 2.02 -3.52
CA ALA A 148 27.17 2.69 -4.07
C ALA A 148 28.48 1.90 -3.84
N GLN A 149 28.45 0.85 -3.02
CA GLN A 149 29.64 0.07 -2.67
C GLN A 149 29.62 -1.30 -3.34
N SER A 150 30.78 -1.75 -3.82
CA SER A 150 30.96 -3.12 -4.31
C SER A 150 31.18 -4.15 -3.19
N THR A 151 31.67 -3.68 -2.03
CA THR A 151 31.93 -4.49 -0.83
C THR A 151 31.56 -3.68 0.42
N LEU A 152 31.02 -4.37 1.43
CA LEU A 152 30.76 -3.82 2.75
C LEU A 152 31.68 -4.48 3.77
N ASP A 153 32.53 -3.68 4.43
CA ASP A 153 33.32 -4.11 5.59
C ASP A 153 32.59 -3.64 6.86
N TRP A 154 32.00 -4.60 7.58
CA TRP A 154 31.23 -4.31 8.79
C TRP A 154 31.98 -4.82 10.01
N ARG A 155 32.32 -3.92 10.94
CA ARG A 155 32.95 -4.28 12.21
C ARG A 155 32.04 -3.87 13.37
N TRP A 156 31.71 -4.83 14.22
CA TRP A 156 31.06 -4.55 15.49
C TRP A 156 32.13 -4.06 16.48
N SER A 157 31.92 -2.93 17.12
CA SER A 157 32.72 -2.44 18.24
C SER A 157 32.01 -2.68 19.56
#